data_079f71b2518033bdcc01f55743fda88b
#
_entry.id   079f71b2518033bdcc01f55743fda88b
#
_cell.length_a   1.000
_cell.length_b   1.000
_cell.length_c   1.000
_cell.angle_alpha   90.00
_cell.angle_beta   90.00
_cell.angle_gamma   90.00
#
_symmetry.space_group_name_H-M   'P 1'
#
loop_
_entity.id
_entity.type
_entity.pdbx_description
1 polymer ?
#
loop_
_entity_poly.entity_id
_entity_poly.type
_entity_poly.pdbx_seq_one_letter_code
_entity_poly.pdbx_strand_id
1 'polypeptide(L)'
;MQKGKSSWKNITKYTFADGKTDAIWYDSEGNFIGDGKTTLEPGNDAATVKLGAPWRTPTADDIRELINNCNWEWTEINGVKGYKVIGTNDNFIFLPAAGYRVESELKNVDILGSYLSSSLYTGNCSCIYNLYFLKESIN
;
A
#
# COMPACT_ATOMS: atom_id res chain seq x y z
N MET A 1 6.80 -12.39 -14.49
CA MET A 1 5.44 -11.96 -14.89
C MET A 1 4.52 -13.17 -14.76
N GLN A 2 3.74 -13.27 -13.70
CA GLN A 2 2.75 -14.35 -13.60
C GLN A 2 1.59 -14.02 -14.54
N LYS A 3 1.52 -14.78 -15.65
CA LYS A 3 0.39 -14.72 -16.56
C LYS A 3 -0.88 -15.22 -15.85
N GLY A 4 -1.90 -14.38 -15.84
CA GLY A 4 -3.26 -14.85 -15.91
C GLY A 4 -3.92 -15.37 -14.65
N LYS A 5 -3.85 -14.64 -13.52
CA LYS A 5 -4.89 -14.80 -12.51
C LYS A 5 -5.91 -13.69 -12.69
N SER A 6 -6.84 -13.91 -13.61
CA SER A 6 -7.89 -12.96 -13.96
C SER A 6 -9.04 -12.88 -12.94
N SER A 7 -8.94 -13.61 -11.83
CA SER A 7 -9.97 -13.61 -10.78
C SER A 7 -9.30 -13.59 -9.41
N TRP A 8 -9.81 -12.75 -8.52
CA TRP A 8 -9.43 -12.70 -7.10
C TRP A 8 -9.51 -14.10 -6.42
N LYS A 9 -10.38 -14.98 -6.89
CA LYS A 9 -10.51 -16.37 -6.43
C LYS A 9 -9.26 -17.23 -6.65
N ASN A 10 -8.38 -16.79 -7.53
CA ASN A 10 -7.14 -17.49 -7.88
C ASN A 10 -5.91 -16.91 -7.17
N ILE A 11 -6.09 -15.93 -6.30
CA ILE A 11 -5.02 -15.37 -5.49
C ILE A 11 -4.84 -16.27 -4.27
N THR A 12 -3.72 -16.96 -4.20
CA THR A 12 -3.45 -17.95 -3.15
C THR A 12 -2.51 -17.48 -2.05
N LYS A 13 -1.86 -16.32 -2.19
CA LYS A 13 -0.89 -15.78 -1.22
C LYS A 13 -1.43 -14.72 -0.26
N TYR A 14 -2.64 -14.21 -0.52
CA TYR A 14 -3.29 -13.20 0.32
C TYR A 14 -4.71 -13.66 0.54
N THR A 15 -4.85 -14.76 1.24
CA THR A 15 -6.08 -15.49 1.15
C THR A 15 -6.92 -15.42 2.40
N PHE A 16 -7.73 -14.52 2.34
CA PHE A 16 -9.10 -14.70 2.77
C PHE A 16 -9.97 -15.34 1.65
N ALA A 17 -9.43 -15.84 0.59
CA ALA A 17 -10.13 -16.11 -0.68
C ALA A 17 -10.73 -17.51 -0.80
N ASP A 18 -10.80 -18.29 0.24
CA ASP A 18 -11.43 -19.61 0.22
C ASP A 18 -12.86 -19.64 0.76
N GLY A 19 -13.42 -18.48 1.10
CA GLY A 19 -14.77 -18.35 1.65
C GLY A 19 -14.93 -18.85 3.09
N LYS A 20 -13.83 -19.13 3.80
CA LYS A 20 -13.85 -19.64 5.19
C LYS A 20 -13.42 -18.61 6.22
N THR A 21 -13.52 -17.38 5.91
CA THR A 21 -12.61 -16.31 6.27
C THR A 21 -12.81 -15.70 7.63
N ASP A 22 -14.02 -15.53 8.10
CA ASP A 22 -14.24 -14.74 9.30
C ASP A 22 -13.79 -15.48 10.57
N ALA A 23 -14.04 -16.79 10.66
CA ALA A 23 -13.65 -17.60 11.81
C ALA A 23 -12.14 -17.84 11.97
N ILE A 24 -11.36 -17.60 10.91
CA ILE A 24 -9.89 -17.74 10.93
C ILE A 24 -9.24 -16.42 11.38
N TRP A 25 -9.86 -15.30 11.04
CA TRP A 25 -9.28 -13.97 11.24
C TRP A 25 -9.81 -13.26 12.48
N TYR A 26 -10.99 -13.64 12.95
CA TYR A 26 -11.66 -13.03 14.10
C TYR A 26 -12.20 -14.09 15.05
N ASP A 27 -12.13 -13.81 16.35
CA ASP A 27 -12.79 -14.63 17.37
C ASP A 27 -14.30 -14.37 17.42
N SER A 28 -15.01 -15.07 18.31
CA SER A 28 -16.47 -14.91 18.49
C SER A 28 -16.86 -13.53 19.03
N GLU A 29 -15.91 -12.75 19.53
CA GLU A 29 -16.10 -11.39 20.06
C GLU A 29 -15.77 -10.33 19.01
N GLY A 30 -15.27 -10.75 17.82
CA GLY A 30 -14.89 -9.87 16.72
C GLY A 30 -13.47 -9.31 16.84
N ASN A 31 -12.63 -9.83 17.74
CA ASN A 31 -11.23 -9.42 17.83
C ASN A 31 -10.39 -10.14 16.77
N PHE A 32 -9.48 -9.39 16.14
CA PHE A 32 -8.56 -9.96 15.18
C PHE A 32 -7.60 -10.95 15.84
N ILE A 33 -7.57 -12.17 15.35
CA ILE A 33 -6.65 -13.22 15.76
C ILE A 33 -5.67 -13.62 14.66
N GLY A 34 -6.15 -13.81 13.44
CA GLY A 34 -5.35 -14.12 12.24
C GLY A 34 -4.28 -15.20 12.49
N ASP A 35 -3.16 -15.04 11.81
CA ASP A 35 -1.92 -15.79 12.03
C ASP A 35 -0.93 -15.01 12.95
N GLY A 36 -1.40 -13.97 13.62
CA GLY A 36 -0.60 -13.07 14.45
C GLY A 36 0.26 -12.08 13.66
N LYS A 37 0.15 -12.06 12.33
CA LYS A 37 0.96 -11.20 11.47
C LYS A 37 0.12 -10.07 10.90
N THR A 38 0.56 -8.86 11.14
CA THR A 38 -0.08 -7.62 10.66
C THR A 38 0.75 -6.86 9.64
N THR A 39 1.93 -7.41 9.29
CA THR A 39 2.85 -6.84 8.31
C THR A 39 3.37 -7.95 7.40
N LEU A 40 3.58 -7.65 6.13
CA LEU A 40 4.13 -8.59 5.17
C LEU A 40 5.52 -9.08 5.63
N GLU A 41 5.70 -10.39 5.61
CA GLU A 41 7.03 -10.98 5.81
C GLU A 41 7.93 -10.72 4.60
N PRO A 42 9.27 -10.67 4.78
CA PRO A 42 10.21 -10.38 3.70
C PRO A 42 10.04 -11.27 2.46
N GLY A 43 9.71 -12.53 2.63
CA GLY A 43 9.46 -13.48 1.53
C GLY A 43 8.17 -13.21 0.75
N ASN A 44 7.27 -12.42 1.30
CA ASN A 44 6.00 -12.03 0.67
C ASN A 44 5.98 -10.55 0.24
N ASP A 45 6.95 -9.77 0.65
CA ASP A 45 7.11 -8.38 0.25
C ASP A 45 7.82 -8.28 -1.09
N ALA A 46 7.12 -7.76 -2.09
CA ALA A 46 7.64 -7.63 -3.45
C ALA A 46 8.89 -6.74 -3.54
N ALA A 47 9.01 -5.72 -2.71
CA ALA A 47 10.19 -4.86 -2.66
C ALA A 47 11.39 -5.65 -2.16
N THR A 48 11.26 -6.35 -1.03
CA THR A 48 12.32 -7.20 -0.49
C THR A 48 12.71 -8.32 -1.45
N VAL A 49 11.72 -9.00 -2.04
CA VAL A 49 11.97 -10.13 -2.97
C VAL A 49 12.70 -9.68 -4.24
N LYS A 50 12.37 -8.48 -4.75
CA LYS A 50 12.96 -8.00 -6.02
C LYS A 50 14.27 -7.25 -5.84
N LEU A 51 14.41 -6.49 -4.78
CA LEU A 51 15.53 -5.56 -4.58
C LEU A 51 16.52 -6.07 -3.52
N GLY A 52 16.14 -7.07 -2.72
CA GLY A 52 16.90 -7.55 -1.58
C GLY A 52 16.81 -6.64 -0.36
N ALA A 53 17.19 -7.15 0.81
CA ALA A 53 17.30 -6.31 2.01
C ALA A 53 18.38 -5.22 1.81
N PRO A 54 18.19 -4.00 2.35
CA PRO A 54 17.15 -3.60 3.30
C PRO A 54 15.85 -3.04 2.68
N TRP A 55 15.66 -3.19 1.38
CA TRP A 55 14.46 -2.68 0.71
C TRP A 55 13.20 -3.42 1.17
N ARG A 56 12.15 -2.67 1.48
CA ARG A 56 10.85 -3.19 1.87
C ARG A 56 9.73 -2.23 1.49
N THR A 57 8.52 -2.74 1.38
CA THR A 57 7.32 -1.91 1.28
C THR A 57 7.09 -1.19 2.61
N PRO A 58 6.77 0.12 2.62
CA PRO A 58 6.55 0.86 3.86
C PRO A 58 5.38 0.29 4.67
N THR A 59 5.50 0.35 5.98
CA THR A 59 4.41 0.07 6.91
C THR A 59 3.45 1.25 7.00
N ALA A 60 2.30 1.07 7.65
CA ALA A 60 1.39 2.18 7.96
C ALA A 60 2.05 3.22 8.86
N ASP A 61 2.93 2.81 9.76
CA ASP A 61 3.66 3.74 10.64
C ASP A 61 4.70 4.56 9.87
N ASP A 62 5.44 3.95 8.94
CA ASP A 62 6.34 4.69 8.05
C ASP A 62 5.57 5.75 7.24
N ILE A 63 4.39 5.40 6.75
CA ILE A 63 3.53 6.34 6.00
C ILE A 63 3.07 7.48 6.92
N ARG A 64 2.63 7.19 8.15
CA ARG A 64 2.23 8.23 9.12
C ARG A 64 3.40 9.15 9.48
N GLU A 65 4.59 8.59 9.66
CA GLU A 65 5.80 9.38 9.89
C GLU A 65 6.07 10.33 8.72
N LEU A 66 5.96 9.83 7.50
CA LEU A 66 6.14 10.63 6.29
C LEU A 66 5.11 11.78 6.21
N ILE A 67 3.84 11.50 6.51
CA ILE A 67 2.77 12.51 6.50
C ILE A 67 3.00 13.57 7.58
N ASN A 68 3.39 13.16 8.80
CA ASN A 68 3.46 14.05 9.95
C ASN A 68 4.75 14.86 10.03
N ASN A 69 5.86 14.35 9.52
CA ASN A 69 7.19 14.90 9.75
C ASN A 69 7.84 15.53 8.50
N CYS A 70 7.22 15.39 7.33
CA CYS A 70 7.75 15.93 6.09
C CYS A 70 6.90 17.08 5.55
N ASN A 71 7.51 17.94 4.76
CA ASN A 71 6.79 18.96 3.99
C ASN A 71 6.36 18.39 2.63
N TRP A 72 5.10 18.58 2.27
CA TRP A 72 4.51 18.04 1.05
C TRP A 72 4.19 19.16 0.07
N GLU A 73 4.87 19.16 -1.08
CA GLU A 73 4.70 20.16 -2.13
C GLU A 73 4.17 19.52 -3.41
N TRP A 74 2.96 19.88 -3.82
CA TRP A 74 2.44 19.45 -5.12
C TRP A 74 3.22 20.11 -6.24
N THR A 75 3.82 19.33 -7.12
CA THR A 75 4.67 19.81 -8.18
C THR A 75 4.64 18.91 -9.42
N GLU A 76 5.36 19.31 -10.44
CA GLU A 76 5.57 18.54 -11.66
C GLU A 76 7.08 18.37 -11.88
N ILE A 77 7.52 17.14 -12.06
CA ILE A 77 8.91 16.80 -12.38
C ILE A 77 8.94 16.00 -13.67
N ASN A 78 9.63 16.52 -14.69
CA ASN A 78 9.74 15.89 -16.01
C ASN A 78 8.37 15.53 -16.65
N GLY A 79 7.39 16.40 -16.50
CA GLY A 79 6.04 16.19 -17.05
C GLY A 79 5.15 15.26 -16.23
N VAL A 80 5.58 14.83 -15.04
CA VAL A 80 4.82 13.96 -14.14
C VAL A 80 4.39 14.75 -12.90
N LYS A 81 3.10 14.81 -12.63
CA LYS A 81 2.54 15.47 -11.44
C LYS A 81 2.58 14.55 -10.23
N GLY A 82 2.74 15.15 -9.05
CA GLY A 82 2.79 14.43 -7.80
C GLY A 82 3.23 15.29 -6.64
N TYR A 83 3.59 14.65 -5.54
CA TYR A 83 4.15 15.32 -4.38
C TYR A 83 5.66 15.15 -4.29
N LYS A 84 6.36 16.28 -4.13
CA LYS A 84 7.71 16.32 -3.58
C LYS A 84 7.59 16.32 -2.07
N VAL A 85 8.07 15.27 -1.43
CA VAL A 85 8.00 15.07 0.02
C VAL A 85 9.38 15.31 0.59
N ILE A 86 9.52 16.38 1.37
CA ILE A 86 10.80 16.91 1.85
C ILE A 86 10.94 16.59 3.33
N GLY A 87 11.98 15.86 3.68
CA GLY A 87 12.32 15.53 5.06
C GLY A 87 12.99 16.70 5.79
N THR A 88 13.16 16.55 7.10
CA THR A 88 13.79 17.55 7.98
C THR A 88 15.27 17.79 7.69
N ASN A 89 15.88 16.91 6.89
CA ASN A 89 17.28 17.01 6.44
C ASN A 89 17.41 17.61 5.01
N ASP A 90 16.34 18.22 4.49
CA ASP A 90 16.22 18.77 3.15
C ASP A 90 16.34 17.76 1.99
N ASN A 91 16.51 16.48 2.29
CA ASN A 91 16.39 15.44 1.29
C ASN A 91 14.92 15.24 0.91
N PHE A 92 14.66 14.82 -0.31
CA PHE A 92 13.30 14.59 -0.76
C PHE A 92 13.14 13.31 -1.55
N ILE A 93 11.90 12.81 -1.57
CA ILE A 93 11.41 11.82 -2.51
C ILE A 93 10.31 12.44 -3.35
N PHE A 94 10.09 11.90 -4.55
CA PHE A 94 8.96 12.29 -5.38
C PHE A 94 7.97 11.12 -5.48
N LEU A 95 6.72 11.39 -5.17
CA LEU A 95 5.63 10.44 -5.25
C LEU A 95 4.69 10.85 -6.39
N PRO A 96 4.77 10.18 -7.55
CA PRO A 96 3.90 10.46 -8.69
C PRO A 96 2.42 10.29 -8.36
N ALA A 97 1.57 11.15 -8.89
CA ALA A 97 0.13 10.92 -8.97
C ALA A 97 -0.16 9.90 -10.10
N ALA A 98 0.27 8.67 -9.87
CA ALA A 98 0.28 7.61 -10.88
C ALA A 98 -1.12 7.01 -11.15
N GLY A 99 -2.14 7.46 -10.42
CA GLY A 99 -3.48 6.90 -10.52
C GLY A 99 -3.56 5.49 -9.94
N TYR A 100 -4.53 4.74 -10.42
CA TYR A 100 -4.73 3.32 -10.07
C TYR A 100 -5.25 2.53 -11.25
N ARG A 101 -5.14 1.21 -11.17
CA ARG A 101 -5.68 0.32 -12.20
C ARG A 101 -6.96 -0.36 -11.72
N VAL A 102 -7.95 -0.39 -12.62
CA VAL A 102 -9.12 -1.26 -12.50
C VAL A 102 -9.07 -2.18 -13.71
N GLU A 103 -8.89 -3.45 -13.47
CA GLU A 103 -8.62 -4.44 -14.51
C GLU A 103 -7.42 -4.05 -15.38
N SER A 104 -7.63 -3.72 -16.65
CA SER A 104 -6.60 -3.26 -17.59
C SER A 104 -6.52 -1.74 -17.75
N GLU A 105 -7.49 -1.00 -17.20
CA GLU A 105 -7.58 0.44 -17.36
C GLU A 105 -6.80 1.20 -16.29
N LEU A 106 -6.02 2.19 -16.71
CA LEU A 106 -5.35 3.14 -15.83
C LEU A 106 -6.23 4.37 -15.66
N LYS A 107 -6.53 4.74 -14.40
CA LYS A 107 -7.44 5.84 -14.05
C LYS A 107 -6.77 6.87 -13.16
N ASN A 108 -7.21 8.12 -13.27
CA ASN A 108 -6.82 9.25 -12.41
C ASN A 108 -5.31 9.54 -12.37
N VAL A 109 -4.61 9.30 -13.47
CA VAL A 109 -3.22 9.75 -13.66
C VAL A 109 -3.16 11.27 -13.57
N ASP A 110 -2.10 11.82 -12.99
CA ASP A 110 -1.90 13.25 -12.71
C ASP A 110 -2.91 13.88 -11.74
N ILE A 111 -3.78 13.08 -11.15
CA ILE A 111 -4.83 13.53 -10.21
C ILE A 111 -4.61 12.91 -8.84
N LEU A 112 -4.29 11.61 -8.80
CA LEU A 112 -4.31 10.79 -7.60
C LEU A 112 -3.08 9.91 -7.48
N GLY A 113 -2.52 9.82 -6.28
CA GLY A 113 -1.55 8.79 -5.90
C GLY A 113 -2.18 7.81 -4.90
N SER A 114 -1.94 6.52 -5.10
CA SER A 114 -2.35 5.46 -4.20
C SER A 114 -1.22 4.44 -4.06
N TYR A 115 -0.66 4.35 -2.86
CA TYR A 115 0.50 3.52 -2.53
C TYR A 115 0.17 2.58 -1.39
N LEU A 116 0.20 1.30 -1.66
CA LEU A 116 -0.12 0.28 -0.67
C LEU A 116 0.98 0.18 0.39
N SER A 117 0.58 0.00 1.64
CA SER A 117 1.51 -0.36 2.71
C SER A 117 1.67 -1.88 2.82
N SER A 118 2.63 -2.31 3.63
CA SER A 118 2.78 -3.70 4.04
C SER A 118 1.92 -4.07 5.26
N SER A 119 1.11 -3.13 5.78
CA SER A 119 0.34 -3.32 7.00
C SER A 119 -1.11 -3.70 6.74
N LEU A 120 -1.54 -4.80 7.36
CA LEU A 120 -2.92 -5.27 7.34
C LEU A 120 -3.82 -4.34 8.18
N TYR A 121 -5.01 -4.05 7.70
CA TYR A 121 -6.04 -3.42 8.51
C TYR A 121 -6.80 -4.49 9.31
N THR A 122 -6.56 -4.54 10.62
CA THR A 122 -7.11 -5.58 11.49
C THR A 122 -8.62 -5.45 11.74
N GLY A 123 -9.23 -4.31 11.44
CA GLY A 123 -10.68 -4.13 11.47
C GLY A 123 -11.41 -4.80 10.30
N ASN A 124 -10.71 -5.09 9.23
CA ASN A 124 -11.20 -5.88 8.09
C ASN A 124 -10.01 -6.53 7.37
N CYS A 125 -9.86 -7.83 7.50
CA CYS A 125 -8.74 -8.60 6.92
C CYS A 125 -8.69 -8.57 5.37
N SER A 126 -9.72 -8.06 4.71
CA SER A 126 -9.72 -7.81 3.27
C SER A 126 -9.04 -6.50 2.86
N CYS A 127 -8.63 -5.69 3.84
CA CYS A 127 -8.08 -4.36 3.61
C CYS A 127 -6.66 -4.26 4.14
N ILE A 128 -5.89 -3.42 3.49
CA ILE A 128 -4.57 -2.96 3.96
C ILE A 128 -4.57 -1.45 4.05
N TYR A 129 -3.70 -0.91 4.88
CA TYR A 129 -3.46 0.53 4.89
C TYR A 129 -2.79 0.96 3.59
N ASN A 130 -3.13 2.15 3.12
CA ASN A 130 -2.50 2.76 1.96
C ASN A 130 -2.32 4.26 2.16
N LEU A 131 -1.31 4.81 1.54
CA LEU A 131 -1.17 6.24 1.34
C LEU A 131 -2.02 6.63 0.13
N TYR A 132 -2.96 7.54 0.34
CA TYR A 132 -3.81 8.07 -0.70
C TYR A 132 -3.72 9.59 -0.72
N PHE A 133 -3.51 10.18 -1.89
CA PHE A 133 -3.49 11.62 -2.00
C PHE A 133 -4.10 12.14 -3.29
N LEU A 134 -4.65 13.33 -3.19
CA LEU A 134 -5.00 14.25 -4.25
C LEU A 134 -4.19 15.53 -4.07
N LYS A 135 -4.23 16.45 -5.03
CA LYS A 135 -3.48 17.73 -4.98
C LYS A 135 -3.64 18.52 -3.68
N GLU A 136 -4.77 18.40 -2.98
CA GLU A 136 -5.07 19.20 -1.78
C GLU A 136 -5.43 18.33 -0.56
N SER A 137 -5.20 17.03 -0.63
CA SER A 137 -5.54 16.09 0.44
C SER A 137 -4.56 14.93 0.49
N ILE A 138 -4.07 14.61 1.67
CA ILE A 138 -3.16 13.48 1.94
C ILE A 138 -3.75 12.67 3.09
N ASN A 139 -3.92 11.36 2.91
CA ASN A 139 -4.51 10.43 3.88
C ASN A 139 -3.72 9.12 3.97
#